data_4cc02e2a6ae208d111ad7062da12e382
#
_entry.id   4cc02e2a6ae208d111ad7062da12e382
#
_cell.length_a   1.000
_cell.length_b   1.000
_cell.length_c   1.000
_cell.angle_alpha   90.00
_cell.angle_beta   90.00
_cell.angle_gamma   90.00
#
_symmetry.space_group_name_H-M   'P 1'
#
loop_
_entity.id
_entity.type
_entity.pdbx_description
1 polymer ?
#
loop_
_entity_poly.entity_id
_entity_poly.type
_entity_poly.pdbx_seq_one_letter_code
_entity_poly.pdbx_strand_id
1 'polypeptide(L)'
;MKTYLINLEESRRRRALMEEQLIRLQIDYVIVPAINGHRLGVAEISSLCNMDNVSKYPEWLSPGAIGAALSHRLALSCLVEDDERCGLILEDDVILPNNLASILEQLESLYVDDELILLYWSSDRMHPLRRETAVSIDNGHELAVSSEPASLLSAVGYIVGKSVARRIIALNTPVRVTSDLWASFLEGKAMKQIRCLAPSPLRLANLPSDIGYGRQHFLRRAKHWLEMKLPLIHRLSARRREAYFSRRQKYTWV
;
A
#
# COMPACT_ATOMS: atom_id res chain seq x y z
N MET A 1 -2.71 11.38 -14.17
CA MET A 1 -2.91 9.95 -13.79
C MET A 1 -4.05 9.82 -12.79
N LYS A 2 -4.82 8.75 -12.88
CA LYS A 2 -5.98 8.45 -12.02
C LYS A 2 -5.57 7.71 -10.75
N THR A 3 -6.32 7.90 -9.66
CA THR A 3 -6.14 7.19 -8.38
C THR A 3 -7.19 6.09 -8.24
N TYR A 4 -6.76 4.88 -7.91
CA TYR A 4 -7.60 3.71 -7.62
C TYR A 4 -7.61 3.50 -6.11
N LEU A 5 -8.67 4.01 -5.45
CA LEU A 5 -8.83 3.96 -4.00
C LEU A 5 -9.46 2.63 -3.58
N ILE A 6 -8.71 1.79 -2.92
CA ILE A 6 -9.18 0.51 -2.37
C ILE A 6 -9.90 0.79 -1.04
N ASN A 7 -11.18 0.42 -0.96
CA ASN A 7 -11.97 0.62 0.25
C ASN A 7 -12.98 -0.50 0.45
N LEU A 8 -13.09 -1.02 1.68
CA LEU A 8 -14.15 -1.94 2.07
C LEU A 8 -15.51 -1.22 2.14
N GLU A 9 -16.55 -1.82 1.59
CA GLU A 9 -17.90 -1.21 1.57
C GLU A 9 -18.41 -0.83 2.97
N GLU A 10 -18.11 -1.64 3.97
CA GLU A 10 -18.45 -1.38 5.37
C GLU A 10 -17.61 -0.26 6.01
N SER A 11 -16.44 0.07 5.47
CA SER A 11 -15.54 1.10 6.01
C SER A 11 -15.92 2.51 5.56
N ARG A 12 -17.21 2.86 5.63
CA ARG A 12 -17.78 4.14 5.13
C ARG A 12 -17.10 5.37 5.68
N ARG A 13 -16.69 5.35 6.95
CA ARG A 13 -15.99 6.49 7.57
C ARG A 13 -14.60 6.71 6.95
N ARG A 14 -13.86 5.65 6.70
CA ARG A 14 -12.54 5.71 6.06
C ARG A 14 -12.70 6.24 4.62
N ARG A 15 -13.68 5.71 3.89
CA ARG A 15 -14.05 6.20 2.57
C ARG A 15 -14.32 7.70 2.57
N ALA A 16 -15.21 8.19 3.43
CA ALA A 16 -15.57 9.61 3.48
C ALA A 16 -14.36 10.51 3.77
N LEU A 17 -13.46 10.09 4.69
CA LEU A 17 -12.23 10.83 4.99
C LEU A 17 -11.25 10.86 3.81
N MET A 18 -11.18 9.79 3.00
CA MET A 18 -10.33 9.76 1.82
C MET A 18 -10.93 10.59 0.69
N GLU A 19 -12.24 10.47 0.44
CA GLU A 19 -12.95 11.27 -0.57
C GLU A 19 -12.80 12.77 -0.27
N GLU A 20 -12.97 13.20 0.99
CA GLU A 20 -12.75 14.60 1.40
C GLU A 20 -11.33 15.08 1.06
N GLN A 21 -10.29 14.28 1.32
CA GLN A 21 -8.91 14.62 0.99
C GLN A 21 -8.69 14.71 -0.53
N LEU A 22 -9.15 13.71 -1.29
CA LEU A 22 -8.94 13.64 -2.75
C LEU A 22 -9.69 14.78 -3.47
N ILE A 23 -10.94 15.07 -3.07
CA ILE A 23 -11.72 16.19 -3.62
C ILE A 23 -11.03 17.53 -3.32
N ARG A 24 -10.60 17.75 -2.08
CA ARG A 24 -9.88 18.97 -1.68
C ARG A 24 -8.62 19.20 -2.49
N LEU A 25 -7.91 18.11 -2.82
CA LEU A 25 -6.66 18.13 -3.58
C LEU A 25 -6.88 18.11 -5.10
N GLN A 26 -8.13 18.05 -5.55
CA GLN A 26 -8.53 17.95 -6.97
C GLN A 26 -7.86 16.76 -7.69
N ILE A 27 -7.71 15.64 -6.97
CA ILE A 27 -7.14 14.40 -7.50
C ILE A 27 -8.29 13.54 -8.04
N ASP A 28 -8.20 13.16 -9.32
CA ASP A 28 -9.15 12.22 -9.93
C ASP A 28 -9.02 10.83 -9.35
N TYR A 29 -10.16 10.20 -8.99
CA TYR A 29 -10.17 8.91 -8.37
C TYR A 29 -11.38 8.05 -8.74
N VAL A 30 -11.19 6.76 -8.61
CA VAL A 30 -12.25 5.75 -8.66
C VAL A 30 -12.17 4.87 -7.42
N ILE A 31 -13.31 4.51 -6.84
CA ILE A 31 -13.36 3.60 -5.71
C ILE A 31 -13.36 2.17 -6.23
N VAL A 32 -12.40 1.40 -5.76
CA VAL A 32 -12.29 -0.03 -5.99
C VAL A 32 -12.85 -0.76 -4.77
N PRO A 33 -13.97 -1.51 -4.90
CA PRO A 33 -14.54 -2.23 -3.77
C PRO A 33 -13.58 -3.32 -3.30
N ALA A 34 -13.08 -3.18 -2.08
CA ALA A 34 -12.15 -4.12 -1.49
C ALA A 34 -12.85 -5.44 -1.10
N ILE A 35 -12.11 -6.52 -1.16
CA ILE A 35 -12.57 -7.87 -0.81
C ILE A 35 -12.30 -8.11 0.68
N ASN A 36 -13.36 -8.34 1.45
CA ASN A 36 -13.23 -8.74 2.84
C ASN A 36 -12.87 -10.23 2.93
N GLY A 37 -11.61 -10.54 3.09
CA GLY A 37 -11.13 -11.93 3.14
C GLY A 37 -11.70 -12.76 4.29
N HIS A 38 -12.19 -12.12 5.36
CA HIS A 38 -12.88 -12.83 6.46
C HIS A 38 -14.27 -13.29 6.10
N ARG A 39 -14.84 -12.82 4.99
CA ARG A 39 -16.15 -13.26 4.47
C ARG A 39 -16.01 -14.36 3.42
N LEU A 40 -14.81 -14.65 2.95
CA LEU A 40 -14.56 -15.73 1.99
C LEU A 40 -14.71 -17.09 2.67
N GLY A 41 -15.49 -17.97 2.03
CA GLY A 41 -15.60 -19.35 2.45
C GLY A 41 -14.37 -20.19 2.09
N VAL A 42 -14.22 -21.35 2.70
CA VAL A 42 -13.08 -22.26 2.44
C VAL A 42 -12.97 -22.63 0.96
N ALA A 43 -14.09 -22.89 0.29
CA ALA A 43 -14.12 -23.23 -1.13
C ALA A 43 -13.63 -22.05 -2.01
N GLU A 44 -14.01 -20.81 -1.67
CA GLU A 44 -13.56 -19.62 -2.39
C GLU A 44 -12.06 -19.40 -2.19
N ILE A 45 -11.56 -19.50 -0.95
CA ILE A 45 -10.12 -19.41 -0.67
C ILE A 45 -9.36 -20.47 -1.47
N SER A 46 -9.86 -21.72 -1.49
CA SER A 46 -9.23 -22.82 -2.23
C SER A 46 -9.19 -22.58 -3.75
N SER A 47 -10.16 -21.88 -4.31
CA SER A 47 -10.20 -21.57 -5.75
C SER A 47 -9.36 -20.33 -6.11
N LEU A 48 -9.23 -19.38 -5.20
CA LEU A 48 -8.58 -18.09 -5.44
C LEU A 48 -7.09 -18.06 -5.05
N CYS A 49 -6.64 -19.02 -4.21
CA CYS A 49 -5.31 -19.03 -3.62
C CYS A 49 -4.53 -20.30 -3.96
N ASN A 50 -3.21 -20.19 -3.97
CA ASN A 50 -2.32 -21.33 -3.96
C ASN A 50 -2.30 -21.94 -2.54
N MET A 51 -2.98 -23.07 -2.35
CA MET A 51 -3.19 -23.68 -1.04
C MET A 51 -1.89 -24.20 -0.40
N ASP A 52 -0.88 -24.57 -1.19
CA ASP A 52 0.43 -24.95 -0.67
C ASP A 52 1.09 -23.76 0.02
N ASN A 53 1.01 -22.58 -0.59
CA ASN A 53 1.53 -21.35 0.02
C ASN A 53 0.72 -20.93 1.26
N VAL A 54 -0.62 -21.02 1.21
CA VAL A 54 -1.47 -20.71 2.36
C VAL A 54 -1.14 -21.63 3.54
N SER A 55 -0.96 -22.91 3.29
CA SER A 55 -0.62 -23.90 4.32
C SER A 55 0.79 -23.71 4.88
N LYS A 56 1.74 -23.31 4.01
CA LYS A 56 3.14 -23.09 4.40
C LYS A 56 3.33 -21.80 5.18
N TYR A 57 2.54 -20.76 4.89
CA TYR A 57 2.69 -19.43 5.46
C TYR A 57 1.38 -18.88 6.03
N PRO A 58 0.71 -19.60 6.97
CA PRO A 58 -0.62 -19.24 7.45
C PRO A 58 -0.66 -17.91 8.21
N GLU A 59 0.46 -17.48 8.79
CA GLU A 59 0.56 -16.21 9.49
C GLU A 59 0.65 -15.01 8.53
N TRP A 60 1.24 -15.22 7.34
CA TRP A 60 1.39 -14.21 6.30
C TRP A 60 0.18 -14.15 5.38
N LEU A 61 -0.36 -15.29 4.97
CA LEU A 61 -1.55 -15.41 4.13
C LEU A 61 -2.81 -15.64 4.98
N SER A 62 -3.00 -14.81 5.99
CA SER A 62 -4.24 -14.77 6.76
C SER A 62 -5.43 -14.37 5.87
N PRO A 63 -6.69 -14.66 6.25
CA PRO A 63 -7.85 -14.24 5.49
C PRO A 63 -7.85 -12.76 5.11
N GLY A 64 -7.46 -11.87 6.05
CA GLY A 64 -7.33 -10.45 5.78
C GLY A 64 -6.25 -10.13 4.75
N ALA A 65 -5.09 -10.77 4.81
CA ALA A 65 -4.01 -10.60 3.84
C ALA A 65 -4.40 -11.12 2.44
N ILE A 66 -5.14 -12.23 2.38
CA ILE A 66 -5.73 -12.75 1.13
C ILE A 66 -6.71 -11.73 0.55
N GLY A 67 -7.61 -11.19 1.38
CA GLY A 67 -8.56 -10.15 0.96
C GLY A 67 -7.83 -8.91 0.42
N ALA A 68 -6.76 -8.46 1.08
CA ALA A 68 -5.93 -7.36 0.60
C ALA A 68 -5.27 -7.68 -0.76
N ALA A 69 -4.65 -8.86 -0.91
CA ALA A 69 -4.03 -9.27 -2.17
C ALA A 69 -5.05 -9.33 -3.33
N LEU A 70 -6.27 -9.82 -3.07
CA LEU A 70 -7.36 -9.84 -4.04
C LEU A 70 -7.85 -8.41 -4.37
N SER A 71 -7.92 -7.52 -3.40
CA SER A 71 -8.33 -6.12 -3.58
C SER A 71 -7.32 -5.34 -4.43
N HIS A 72 -6.02 -5.52 -4.15
CA HIS A 72 -4.96 -4.93 -4.99
C HIS A 72 -4.99 -5.48 -6.41
N ARG A 73 -5.22 -6.80 -6.58
CA ARG A 73 -5.40 -7.39 -7.91
C ARG A 73 -6.57 -6.75 -8.67
N LEU A 74 -7.69 -6.50 -7.98
CA LEU A 74 -8.83 -5.82 -8.59
C LEU A 74 -8.49 -4.37 -8.99
N ALA A 75 -7.81 -3.61 -8.14
CA ALA A 75 -7.36 -2.26 -8.47
C ALA A 75 -6.40 -2.23 -9.66
N LEU A 76 -5.46 -3.18 -9.72
CA LEU A 76 -4.58 -3.35 -10.87
C LEU A 76 -5.35 -3.72 -12.15
N SER A 77 -6.41 -4.53 -12.05
CA SER A 77 -7.27 -4.86 -13.19
C SER A 77 -8.01 -3.64 -13.70
N CYS A 78 -8.57 -2.81 -12.80
CA CYS A 78 -9.19 -1.55 -13.18
C CYS A 78 -8.20 -0.63 -13.95
N LEU A 79 -6.96 -0.49 -13.47
CA LEU A 79 -5.93 0.27 -14.18
C LEU A 79 -5.63 -0.33 -15.57
N VAL A 80 -5.55 -1.65 -15.69
CA VAL A 80 -5.27 -2.31 -16.97
C VAL A 80 -6.36 -2.03 -18.00
N GLU A 81 -7.61 -1.94 -17.58
CA GLU A 81 -8.79 -1.68 -18.41
C GLU A 81 -9.01 -0.19 -18.72
N ASP A 82 -8.43 0.71 -17.91
CA ASP A 82 -8.54 2.17 -18.10
C ASP A 82 -7.66 2.66 -19.29
N ASP A 83 -7.80 3.92 -19.70
CA ASP A 83 -6.96 4.53 -20.75
C ASP A 83 -5.64 5.12 -20.22
N GLU A 84 -5.46 5.16 -18.89
CA GLU A 84 -4.29 5.70 -18.21
C GLU A 84 -3.02 4.88 -18.49
N ARG A 85 -1.87 5.54 -18.68
CA ARG A 85 -0.56 4.89 -18.82
C ARG A 85 -0.10 4.24 -17.53
N CYS A 86 -0.27 4.96 -16.42
CA CYS A 86 0.02 4.51 -15.05
C CYS A 86 -1.03 5.08 -14.10
N GLY A 87 -1.14 4.51 -12.91
CA GLY A 87 -2.08 4.95 -11.90
C GLY A 87 -1.54 4.85 -10.49
N LEU A 88 -2.10 5.67 -9.60
CA LEU A 88 -1.86 5.57 -8.17
C LEU A 88 -2.83 4.54 -7.58
N ILE A 89 -2.30 3.48 -7.00
CA ILE A 89 -3.07 2.56 -6.16
C ILE A 89 -2.94 3.04 -4.71
N LEU A 90 -4.06 3.22 -4.03
CA LEU A 90 -4.11 3.84 -2.71
C LEU A 90 -5.05 3.08 -1.78
N GLU A 91 -4.61 2.79 -0.55
CA GLU A 91 -5.48 2.27 0.52
C GLU A 91 -6.21 3.41 1.25
N ASP A 92 -7.25 3.07 1.99
CA ASP A 92 -8.19 4.03 2.60
C ASP A 92 -7.79 4.51 4.02
N ASP A 93 -6.57 4.21 4.48
CA ASP A 93 -6.10 4.56 5.81
C ASP A 93 -4.87 5.48 5.82
N VAL A 94 -4.81 6.39 4.86
CA VAL A 94 -3.71 7.34 4.70
C VAL A 94 -4.12 8.79 4.90
N ILE A 95 -3.14 9.60 5.27
CA ILE A 95 -3.22 11.07 5.29
C ILE A 95 -2.40 11.58 4.11
N LEU A 96 -3.06 12.33 3.25
CA LEU A 96 -2.48 12.92 2.05
C LEU A 96 -1.90 14.31 2.35
N PRO A 97 -0.68 14.64 1.90
CA PRO A 97 -0.11 15.98 2.04
C PRO A 97 -0.82 16.97 1.11
N ASN A 98 -0.83 18.24 1.48
CA ASN A 98 -1.53 19.28 0.69
C ASN A 98 -0.96 19.47 -0.73
N ASN A 99 0.27 19.11 -0.97
CA ASN A 99 0.95 19.21 -2.26
C ASN A 99 0.96 17.89 -3.04
N LEU A 100 0.14 16.89 -2.67
CA LEU A 100 0.17 15.58 -3.34
C LEU A 100 -0.12 15.70 -4.85
N ALA A 101 -1.02 16.57 -5.27
CA ALA A 101 -1.31 16.77 -6.69
C ALA A 101 -0.05 17.16 -7.49
N SER A 102 0.71 18.14 -7.00
CA SER A 102 1.98 18.55 -7.61
C SER A 102 3.02 17.41 -7.62
N ILE A 103 3.11 16.65 -6.53
CA ILE A 103 3.99 15.47 -6.46
C ILE A 103 3.57 14.45 -7.54
N LEU A 104 2.28 14.16 -7.68
CA LEU A 104 1.79 13.18 -8.66
C LEU A 104 2.05 13.61 -10.10
N GLU A 105 1.88 14.90 -10.43
CA GLU A 105 2.20 15.44 -11.76
C GLU A 105 3.68 15.23 -12.11
N GLN A 106 4.59 15.52 -11.17
CA GLN A 106 6.02 15.32 -11.36
C GLN A 106 6.37 13.83 -11.50
N LEU A 107 5.78 12.97 -10.64
CA LEU A 107 6.03 11.53 -10.71
C LEU A 107 5.48 10.91 -12.00
N GLU A 108 4.35 11.39 -12.51
CA GLU A 108 3.80 10.96 -13.79
C GLU A 108 4.73 11.30 -14.96
N SER A 109 5.29 12.50 -14.95
CA SER A 109 6.25 12.94 -15.99
C SER A 109 7.57 12.15 -15.95
N LEU A 110 7.98 11.71 -14.77
CA LEU A 110 9.22 10.95 -14.52
C LEU A 110 9.01 9.43 -14.57
N TYR A 111 7.75 8.97 -14.73
CA TYR A 111 7.45 7.55 -14.74
C TYR A 111 8.05 6.86 -15.96
N VAL A 112 8.78 5.78 -15.72
CA VAL A 112 9.38 4.92 -16.75
C VAL A 112 8.67 3.56 -16.73
N ASP A 113 8.48 2.98 -17.92
CA ASP A 113 7.89 1.66 -18.01
C ASP A 113 8.77 0.60 -17.32
N ASP A 114 8.16 -0.46 -16.82
CA ASP A 114 8.80 -1.54 -16.09
C ASP A 114 9.32 -1.18 -14.69
N GLU A 115 8.77 -0.14 -14.07
CA GLU A 115 9.08 0.21 -12.68
C GLU A 115 7.85 0.30 -11.79
N LEU A 116 8.08 0.30 -10.49
CA LEU A 116 7.13 0.63 -9.44
C LEU A 116 7.66 1.82 -8.64
N ILE A 117 6.80 2.78 -8.29
CA ILE A 117 7.16 3.91 -7.42
C ILE A 117 6.37 3.79 -6.11
N LEU A 118 7.07 3.65 -5.00
CA LEU A 118 6.46 3.64 -3.66
C LEU A 118 6.39 5.06 -3.11
N LEU A 119 5.18 5.58 -2.89
CA LEU A 119 4.94 6.83 -2.17
C LEU A 119 4.98 6.61 -0.65
N TYR A 120 4.59 5.41 -0.22
CA TYR A 120 4.76 4.95 1.15
C TYR A 120 5.47 3.60 1.15
N TRP A 121 6.44 3.44 2.03
CA TRP A 121 7.19 2.21 2.21
C TRP A 121 7.65 2.07 3.66
N SER A 122 7.93 0.86 4.07
CA SER A 122 8.53 0.56 5.37
C SER A 122 9.61 -0.49 5.22
N SER A 123 10.60 -0.45 6.11
CA SER A 123 11.66 -1.45 6.21
C SER A 123 11.97 -1.69 7.68
N ASP A 124 12.41 -2.90 8.03
CA ASP A 124 12.81 -3.23 9.40
C ASP A 124 14.17 -2.65 9.79
N ARG A 125 14.91 -2.15 8.81
CA ARG A 125 16.23 -1.52 8.97
C ARG A 125 16.32 -0.21 8.19
N MET A 126 17.45 0.49 8.34
CA MET A 126 17.77 1.64 7.49
C MET A 126 17.85 1.19 6.03
N HIS A 127 17.03 1.79 5.18
CA HIS A 127 16.86 1.36 3.79
C HIS A 127 17.84 2.10 2.87
N PRO A 128 18.67 1.38 2.09
CA PRO A 128 19.64 2.02 1.19
C PRO A 128 18.98 2.45 -0.12
N LEU A 129 19.17 3.73 -0.46
CA LEU A 129 18.74 4.35 -1.73
C LEU A 129 19.97 4.78 -2.52
N ARG A 130 19.96 4.54 -3.83
CA ARG A 130 21.08 4.89 -4.73
C ARG A 130 21.11 6.39 -4.99
N ARG A 131 22.16 7.06 -4.49
CA ARG A 131 22.31 8.51 -4.61
C ARG A 131 22.41 8.99 -6.06
N GLU A 132 23.07 8.25 -6.92
CA GLU A 132 23.25 8.57 -8.33
C GLU A 132 21.94 8.53 -9.15
N THR A 133 20.89 7.92 -8.61
CA THR A 133 19.56 7.84 -9.25
C THR A 133 18.56 8.85 -8.70
N ALA A 134 18.97 9.65 -7.71
CA ALA A 134 18.09 10.58 -7.02
C ALA A 134 17.66 11.73 -7.92
N VAL A 135 16.35 11.95 -8.00
CA VAL A 135 15.73 13.09 -8.69
C VAL A 135 14.93 13.87 -7.66
N SER A 136 15.18 15.17 -7.56
CA SER A 136 14.43 16.07 -6.68
C SER A 136 12.96 16.14 -7.11
N ILE A 137 12.08 15.98 -6.14
CA ILE A 137 10.64 16.17 -6.24
C ILE A 137 10.25 17.31 -5.31
N ASP A 138 9.13 17.94 -5.58
CA ASP A 138 8.62 19.10 -4.87
C ASP A 138 8.67 18.96 -3.31
N ASN A 139 8.94 20.07 -2.61
CA ASN A 139 8.98 20.15 -1.15
C ASN A 139 9.98 19.22 -0.42
N GLY A 140 11.13 18.98 -1.02
CA GLY A 140 12.23 18.28 -0.36
C GLY A 140 12.09 16.77 -0.33
N HIS A 141 11.27 16.20 -1.21
CA HIS A 141 11.28 14.78 -1.51
C HIS A 141 12.33 14.47 -2.61
N GLU A 142 12.87 13.26 -2.58
CA GLU A 142 13.74 12.73 -3.62
C GLU A 142 13.22 11.37 -4.06
N LEU A 143 13.12 11.16 -5.37
CA LEU A 143 12.76 9.88 -5.97
C LEU A 143 14.03 9.13 -6.33
N ALA A 144 14.27 7.97 -5.72
CA ALA A 144 15.50 7.21 -5.95
C ALA A 144 15.27 5.70 -6.02
N VAL A 145 16.16 4.99 -6.71
CA VAL A 145 16.12 3.52 -6.83
C VAL A 145 16.52 2.89 -5.50
N SER A 146 15.74 1.91 -5.07
CA SER A 146 16.10 1.03 -3.96
C SER A 146 17.25 0.11 -4.36
N SER A 147 18.30 0.03 -3.56
CA SER A 147 19.38 -0.96 -3.76
C SER A 147 19.09 -2.31 -3.07
N GLU A 148 18.12 -2.34 -2.15
CA GLU A 148 17.69 -3.55 -1.45
C GLU A 148 16.15 -3.74 -1.47
N PRO A 149 15.54 -3.92 -2.64
CA PRO A 149 14.08 -3.98 -2.76
C PRO A 149 13.44 -5.13 -1.96
N ALA A 150 14.20 -6.16 -1.61
CA ALA A 150 13.72 -7.27 -0.79
C ALA A 150 13.35 -6.87 0.66
N SER A 151 13.86 -5.73 1.15
CA SER A 151 13.54 -5.21 2.48
C SER A 151 12.33 -4.26 2.48
N LEU A 152 11.78 -3.92 1.32
CA LEU A 152 10.63 -3.04 1.19
C LEU A 152 9.33 -3.77 1.44
N LEU A 153 8.49 -3.18 2.28
CA LEU A 153 7.16 -3.64 2.63
C LEU A 153 6.15 -2.49 2.48
N SER A 154 4.88 -2.83 2.53
CA SER A 154 3.70 -1.97 2.45
C SER A 154 3.26 -1.63 1.02
N ALA A 155 1.97 -1.79 0.79
CA ALA A 155 1.28 -1.47 -0.47
C ALA A 155 0.29 -0.30 -0.32
N VAL A 156 0.41 0.50 0.72
CA VAL A 156 -0.52 1.57 1.10
C VAL A 156 -0.69 2.64 0.03
N GLY A 157 0.39 2.96 -0.72
CA GLY A 157 0.33 3.94 -1.81
C GLY A 157 1.50 3.77 -2.77
N TYR A 158 1.20 3.43 -4.03
CA TYR A 158 2.22 3.21 -5.06
C TYR A 158 1.71 3.54 -6.46
N ILE A 159 2.62 3.98 -7.33
CA ILE A 159 2.36 4.20 -8.75
C ILE A 159 2.88 3.01 -9.55
N VAL A 160 2.06 2.55 -10.48
CA VAL A 160 2.35 1.40 -11.33
C VAL A 160 1.76 1.61 -12.73
N GLY A 161 2.47 1.16 -13.76
CA GLY A 161 1.95 1.17 -15.13
C GLY A 161 1.27 -0.14 -15.51
N LYS A 162 0.49 -0.10 -16.58
CA LYS A 162 -0.31 -1.25 -17.06
C LYS A 162 0.51 -2.51 -17.33
N SER A 163 1.72 -2.38 -17.87
CA SER A 163 2.58 -3.51 -18.18
C SER A 163 3.01 -4.27 -16.91
N VAL A 164 3.40 -3.51 -15.87
CA VAL A 164 3.76 -4.06 -14.55
C VAL A 164 2.52 -4.64 -13.87
N ALA A 165 1.39 -3.92 -13.91
CA ALA A 165 0.12 -4.37 -13.34
C ALA A 165 -0.30 -5.73 -13.90
N ARG A 166 -0.27 -5.93 -15.23
CA ARG A 166 -0.57 -7.22 -15.88
C ARG A 166 0.35 -8.34 -15.39
N ARG A 167 1.65 -8.07 -15.24
CA ARG A 167 2.61 -9.06 -14.75
C ARG A 167 2.41 -9.41 -13.29
N ILE A 168 2.11 -8.42 -12.42
CA ILE A 168 1.77 -8.68 -11.01
C ILE A 168 0.51 -9.54 -10.92
N ILE A 169 -0.55 -9.20 -11.68
CA ILE A 169 -1.78 -10.00 -11.75
C ILE A 169 -1.47 -11.44 -12.14
N ALA A 170 -0.72 -11.64 -13.22
CA ALA A 170 -0.39 -12.98 -13.71
C ALA A 170 0.43 -13.80 -12.72
N LEU A 171 1.41 -13.18 -12.03
CA LEU A 171 2.25 -13.84 -11.03
C LEU A 171 1.47 -14.21 -9.76
N ASN A 172 0.47 -13.40 -9.38
CA ASN A 172 -0.30 -13.60 -8.15
C ASN A 172 -1.74 -14.12 -8.43
N THR A 173 -1.92 -14.83 -9.52
CA THR A 173 -3.17 -15.54 -9.83
C THR A 173 -2.85 -17.04 -10.08
N PRO A 174 -3.27 -17.94 -9.19
CA PRO A 174 -3.95 -17.73 -7.90
C PRO A 174 -3.05 -16.98 -6.89
N VAL A 175 -3.65 -16.39 -5.83
CA VAL A 175 -2.89 -15.66 -4.79
C VAL A 175 -1.84 -16.56 -4.16
N ARG A 176 -0.59 -16.13 -4.20
CA ARG A 176 0.59 -16.85 -3.70
C ARG A 176 1.31 -16.09 -2.59
N VAL A 177 1.22 -14.76 -2.64
CA VAL A 177 1.94 -13.84 -1.74
C VAL A 177 1.03 -12.65 -1.39
N THR A 178 1.40 -11.93 -0.34
CA THR A 178 0.73 -10.68 0.04
C THR A 178 0.96 -9.58 -1.01
N SER A 179 0.10 -8.56 -1.02
CA SER A 179 0.17 -7.44 -1.97
C SER A 179 1.46 -6.62 -1.88
N ASP A 180 2.14 -6.67 -0.76
CA ASP A 180 3.32 -5.87 -0.43
C ASP A 180 4.64 -6.66 -0.43
N LEU A 181 4.64 -7.91 -0.84
CA LEU A 181 5.86 -8.71 -0.97
C LEU A 181 6.58 -8.39 -2.29
N TRP A 182 7.07 -7.16 -2.40
CA TRP A 182 7.68 -6.59 -3.61
C TRP A 182 8.85 -7.41 -4.15
N ALA A 183 9.64 -8.03 -3.25
CA ALA A 183 10.73 -8.93 -3.62
C ALA A 183 10.27 -10.05 -4.55
N SER A 184 9.15 -10.70 -4.23
CA SER A 184 8.59 -11.79 -5.05
C SER A 184 8.17 -11.33 -6.45
N PHE A 185 7.60 -10.14 -6.56
CA PHE A 185 7.21 -9.59 -7.85
C PHE A 185 8.42 -9.17 -8.68
N LEU A 186 9.48 -8.66 -8.04
CA LEU A 186 10.74 -8.32 -8.70
C LEU A 186 11.47 -9.58 -9.19
N GLU A 187 11.59 -10.61 -8.35
CA GLU A 187 12.16 -11.93 -8.70
C GLU A 187 11.38 -12.58 -9.85
N GLY A 188 10.05 -12.47 -9.81
CA GLY A 188 9.15 -12.92 -10.90
C GLY A 188 9.19 -12.03 -12.14
N LYS A 189 10.06 -11.00 -12.19
CA LYS A 189 10.25 -10.09 -13.33
C LYS A 189 8.99 -9.29 -13.69
N ALA A 190 8.12 -9.01 -12.69
CA ALA A 190 6.99 -8.12 -12.92
C ALA A 190 7.45 -6.69 -13.23
N MET A 191 8.56 -6.27 -12.65
CA MET A 191 9.22 -4.98 -12.86
C MET A 191 10.73 -5.13 -12.86
N LYS A 192 11.45 -4.12 -13.35
CA LYS A 192 12.93 -4.10 -13.37
C LYS A 192 13.52 -3.44 -12.14
N GLN A 193 12.81 -2.47 -11.58
CA GLN A 193 13.27 -1.69 -10.41
C GLN A 193 12.11 -1.17 -9.59
N ILE A 194 12.42 -0.83 -8.35
CA ILE A 194 11.52 -0.11 -7.44
C ILE A 194 12.19 1.20 -7.07
N ARG A 195 11.50 2.31 -7.30
CA ARG A 195 11.88 3.63 -6.78
C ARG A 195 11.04 3.97 -5.56
N CYS A 196 11.69 4.62 -4.60
CA CYS A 196 11.06 5.10 -3.39
C CYS A 196 11.08 6.62 -3.35
N LEU A 197 9.95 7.21 -2.98
CA LEU A 197 9.92 8.63 -2.65
C LEU A 197 10.35 8.81 -1.19
N ALA A 198 11.38 9.58 -0.94
CA ALA A 198 12.00 9.76 0.36
C ALA A 198 12.26 11.25 0.69
N PRO A 199 11.84 11.75 1.87
CA PRO A 199 10.96 11.05 2.81
C PRO A 199 9.61 10.72 2.19
N SER A 200 8.89 9.72 2.70
CA SER A 200 7.54 9.39 2.23
C SER A 200 6.59 10.58 2.42
N PRO A 201 5.84 11.01 1.40
CA PRO A 201 4.84 12.05 1.54
C PRO A 201 3.57 11.59 2.25
N LEU A 202 3.27 10.29 2.18
CA LEU A 202 2.08 9.72 2.79
C LEU A 202 2.34 9.35 4.25
N ARG A 203 1.30 9.48 5.08
CA ARG A 203 1.29 9.02 6.47
C ARG A 203 0.14 8.06 6.69
N LEU A 204 0.34 7.04 7.53
CA LEU A 204 -0.78 6.20 7.94
C LEU A 204 -1.71 6.97 8.87
N ALA A 205 -3.00 6.91 8.58
CA ALA A 205 -4.02 7.38 9.50
C ALA A 205 -4.05 6.47 10.73
N ASN A 206 -4.25 7.06 11.93
CA ASN A 206 -4.36 6.29 13.17
C ASN A 206 -5.72 5.58 13.29
N LEU A 207 -6.13 4.89 12.23
CA LEU A 207 -7.35 4.11 12.18
C LEU A 207 -7.06 2.63 12.49
N PRO A 208 -8.01 1.90 13.09
CA PRO A 208 -7.85 0.46 13.30
C PRO A 208 -7.68 -0.24 11.95
N SER A 209 -6.76 -1.20 11.88
CA SER A 209 -6.62 -2.05 10.69
C SER A 209 -7.80 -3.02 10.59
N ASP A 210 -8.43 -3.09 9.42
CA ASP A 210 -9.46 -4.08 9.12
C ASP A 210 -8.84 -5.46 8.74
N ILE A 211 -7.53 -5.49 8.51
CA ILE A 211 -6.75 -6.72 8.31
C ILE A 211 -6.43 -7.32 9.69
N GLY A 212 -7.17 -8.34 10.10
CA GLY A 212 -6.94 -9.02 11.38
C GLY A 212 -5.72 -9.96 11.34
N TYR A 213 -4.61 -9.57 11.94
CA TYR A 213 -3.49 -10.48 12.20
C TYR A 213 -3.74 -11.28 13.50
N GLY A 214 -4.28 -12.50 13.39
CA GLY A 214 -4.30 -13.52 14.45
C GLY A 214 -5.01 -13.18 15.78
N ARG A 215 -4.70 -13.95 16.84
CA ARG A 215 -5.32 -13.92 18.21
C ARG A 215 -5.32 -12.55 18.93
N GLN A 216 -4.64 -11.55 18.43
CA GLN A 216 -4.57 -10.21 19.02
C GLN A 216 -5.83 -9.35 18.75
N HIS A 217 -6.78 -9.85 17.96
CA HIS A 217 -7.96 -9.08 17.52
C HIS A 217 -8.87 -8.65 18.70
N PHE A 218 -9.08 -9.50 19.69
CA PHE A 218 -9.93 -9.17 20.84
C PHE A 218 -9.29 -8.10 21.73
N LEU A 219 -8.02 -8.25 22.05
CA LEU A 219 -7.25 -7.27 22.85
C LEU A 219 -7.10 -5.93 22.12
N ARG A 220 -6.96 -5.95 20.78
CA ARG A 220 -6.93 -4.73 19.96
C ARG A 220 -8.27 -4.02 19.92
N ARG A 221 -9.40 -4.75 19.81
CA ARG A 221 -10.75 -4.13 19.86
C ARG A 221 -11.03 -3.52 21.23
N ALA A 222 -10.70 -4.21 22.33
CA ALA A 222 -10.84 -3.69 23.68
C ALA A 222 -9.95 -2.45 23.90
N LYS A 223 -8.70 -2.48 23.44
CA LYS A 223 -7.78 -1.34 23.48
C LYS A 223 -8.30 -0.18 22.64
N HIS A 224 -8.80 -0.42 21.44
CA HIS A 224 -9.37 0.61 20.59
C HIS A 224 -10.63 1.24 21.20
N TRP A 225 -11.51 0.44 21.80
CA TRP A 225 -12.69 0.94 22.53
C TRP A 225 -12.29 1.84 23.70
N LEU A 226 -11.24 1.48 24.44
CA LEU A 226 -10.66 2.31 25.50
C LEU A 226 -10.02 3.60 24.92
N GLU A 227 -9.30 3.50 23.83
CA GLU A 227 -8.69 4.65 23.14
C GLU A 227 -9.74 5.65 22.65
N MET A 228 -10.89 5.17 22.15
CA MET A 228 -11.99 6.06 21.71
C MET A 228 -12.67 6.79 22.88
N LYS A 229 -12.71 6.20 24.06
CA LYS A 229 -13.34 6.81 25.25
C LYS A 229 -12.43 7.72 26.07
N LEU A 230 -11.11 7.61 25.88
CA LEU A 230 -10.13 8.36 26.66
C LEU A 230 -9.18 9.14 25.73
N PRO A 231 -9.46 10.43 25.47
CA PRO A 231 -8.69 11.26 24.51
C PRO A 231 -7.17 11.32 24.77
N LEU A 232 -6.74 11.21 26.02
CA LEU A 232 -5.32 11.16 26.40
C LEU A 232 -4.64 9.87 25.96
N ILE A 233 -5.32 8.73 26.10
CA ILE A 233 -4.81 7.42 25.66
C ILE A 233 -4.73 7.37 24.13
N HIS A 234 -5.72 7.96 23.44
CA HIS A 234 -5.69 8.08 21.99
C HIS A 234 -4.49 8.90 21.51
N ARG A 235 -4.20 10.06 22.12
CA ARG A 235 -3.04 10.90 21.76
C ARG A 235 -1.70 10.20 22.02
N LEU A 236 -1.57 9.45 23.12
CA LEU A 236 -0.35 8.71 23.45
C LEU A 236 -0.13 7.51 22.50
N SER A 237 -1.19 6.79 22.15
CA SER A 237 -1.10 5.67 21.22
C SER A 237 -0.84 6.15 19.78
N ALA A 238 -1.40 7.29 19.39
CA ALA A 238 -1.12 7.94 18.11
C ALA A 238 0.37 8.32 17.99
N ARG A 239 0.92 9.00 19.00
CA ARG A 239 2.36 9.37 19.05
C ARG A 239 3.28 8.12 19.00
N ARG A 240 2.92 7.05 19.72
CA ARG A 240 3.70 5.81 19.69
C ARG A 240 3.66 5.13 18.31
N ARG A 241 2.51 5.12 17.62
CA ARG A 241 2.38 4.59 16.27
C ARG A 241 3.17 5.44 15.27
N GLU A 242 3.03 6.76 15.32
CA GLU A 242 3.81 7.67 14.48
C GLU A 242 5.32 7.48 14.67
N ALA A 243 5.79 7.38 15.91
CA ALA A 243 7.19 7.09 16.21
C ALA A 243 7.63 5.69 15.74
N TYR A 244 6.75 4.70 15.76
CA TYR A 244 7.03 3.36 15.23
C TYR A 244 7.18 3.38 13.72
N PHE A 245 6.27 4.01 12.99
CA PHE A 245 6.32 4.08 11.54
C PHE A 245 7.45 4.98 11.04
N SER A 246 7.71 6.12 11.69
CA SER A 246 8.85 6.99 11.33
C SER A 246 10.22 6.29 11.51
N ARG A 247 10.32 5.34 12.46
CA ARG A 247 11.52 4.51 12.62
C ARG A 247 11.72 3.52 11.46
N ARG A 248 10.65 3.09 10.80
CA ARG A 248 10.66 2.14 9.70
C ARG A 248 10.82 2.79 8.31
N GLN A 249 10.82 4.11 8.25
CA GLN A 249 11.06 4.90 7.04
C GLN A 249 12.43 5.57 7.03
N LYS A 250 13.39 5.04 7.79
CA LYS A 250 14.76 5.54 7.77
C LYS A 250 15.49 5.04 6.52
N TYR A 251 16.18 5.93 5.85
CA TYR A 251 16.98 5.60 4.68
C TYR A 251 18.39 6.17 4.79
N THR A 252 19.28 5.63 3.99
CA THR A 252 20.64 6.11 3.78
C THR A 252 20.94 6.14 2.30
N TRP A 253 21.82 7.05 1.92
CA TRP A 253 22.32 7.13 0.56
C TRP A 253 23.51 6.20 0.37
N VAL A 254 23.51 5.42 -0.70
CA VAL A 254 24.60 4.53 -1.10
C VAL A 254 24.97 4.78 -2.55
#